data_c4560a0a59f99d350e6a3d3b586b25e5
#
_entry.id   c4560a0a59f99d350e6a3d3b586b25e5
#
_cell.length_a   1.000
_cell.length_b   1.000
_cell.length_c   1.000
_cell.angle_alpha   90.00
_cell.angle_beta   90.00
_cell.angle_gamma   90.00
#
_symmetry.space_group_name_H-M   'P 1'
#
loop_
_entity.id
_entity.type
_entity.pdbx_description
1 polymer ?
#
loop_
_entity_poly.entity_id
_entity_poly.type
_entity_poly.pdbx_seq_one_letter_code
_entity_poly.pdbx_strand_id
1 'polypeptide(L)'
;MVEGRAAPRGRTLAASSPAGTIAGLGRFNAIMALVHLVQAVALLLLSRDFRLPVTLSYLKFDPATTSLRPMVTTVAEVPLAWLVVAFLLLSSLAHLTIATVYRPRYERDLLRGLNRARWIEYAVSASVMIVAIAMLVGIYDLGALLMLFSLVAVMNLLGLLMEVHNQTTRQTDWLSFWIGSLAGIVPWIVVAISLWASSSYGDGQIPAFVYWIYVSIFIFFSCFAVNMWLQYRRIGPWASYLYGERAYIVLSLVAKSALAWQVFAGTLRPV
;
A
#
# COMPACT_ATOMS: atom_id res chain seq x y z
N MET A 1 -47.88 20.81 5.85
CA MET A 1 -46.84 20.27 6.78
C MET A 1 -45.54 20.16 6.01
N VAL A 2 -44.64 21.09 6.24
CA VAL A 2 -43.33 21.12 5.56
C VAL A 2 -42.36 20.39 6.48
N GLU A 3 -41.98 19.15 6.13
CA GLU A 3 -40.96 18.41 6.83
C GLU A 3 -39.58 19.11 6.67
N GLY A 4 -39.06 19.59 7.78
CA GLY A 4 -37.76 20.21 7.85
C GLY A 4 -36.67 19.20 7.44
N ARG A 5 -36.01 19.42 6.32
CA ARG A 5 -34.80 18.75 5.92
C ARG A 5 -33.71 18.99 7.00
N ALA A 6 -33.48 17.98 7.83
CA ALA A 6 -32.36 18.02 8.75
C ALA A 6 -31.05 18.09 7.94
N ALA A 7 -30.27 19.13 8.15
CA ALA A 7 -28.95 19.29 7.56
C ALA A 7 -28.04 18.06 7.88
N PRO A 8 -27.20 17.62 6.95
CA PRO A 8 -26.27 16.51 7.19
C PRO A 8 -25.36 16.90 8.35
N ARG A 9 -25.32 16.07 9.38
CA ARG A 9 -24.38 16.23 10.50
C ARG A 9 -22.96 16.00 9.99
N GLY A 10 -22.29 17.10 9.59
CA GLY A 10 -20.86 17.08 9.41
C GLY A 10 -20.20 16.43 10.63
N ARG A 11 -19.22 15.55 10.42
CA ARG A 11 -18.41 14.96 11.48
C ARG A 11 -17.75 16.09 12.28
N THR A 12 -18.39 16.51 13.37
CA THR A 12 -17.79 17.46 14.30
C THR A 12 -16.62 16.79 14.99
N LEU A 13 -15.43 17.31 14.77
CA LEU A 13 -14.23 16.94 15.51
C LEU A 13 -14.41 17.31 16.98
N ALA A 14 -14.25 16.34 17.88
CA ALA A 14 -14.33 16.60 19.32
C ALA A 14 -13.27 17.62 19.76
N ALA A 15 -13.65 18.50 20.67
CA ALA A 15 -12.98 19.72 21.07
C ALA A 15 -11.64 19.51 21.80
N SER A 16 -10.56 19.38 21.05
CA SER A 16 -9.21 19.80 21.47
C SER A 16 -8.65 20.63 20.33
N SER A 17 -8.21 21.87 20.57
CA SER A 17 -7.96 22.90 19.54
C SER A 17 -7.46 22.31 18.18
N PRO A 18 -8.32 22.23 17.16
CA PRO A 18 -7.98 21.49 15.92
C PRO A 18 -6.78 22.10 15.19
N ALA A 19 -6.61 23.40 15.28
CA ALA A 19 -5.58 24.14 14.55
C ALA A 19 -4.13 23.73 14.94
N GLY A 20 -3.83 23.58 16.23
CA GLY A 20 -2.49 23.16 16.69
C GLY A 20 -2.15 21.74 16.29
N THR A 21 -3.15 20.85 16.29
CA THR A 21 -2.98 19.43 15.88
C THR A 21 -2.79 19.29 14.37
N ILE A 22 -3.51 20.07 13.55
CA ILE A 22 -3.37 20.08 12.09
C ILE A 22 -2.02 20.68 11.67
N ALA A 23 -1.60 21.79 12.29
CA ALA A 23 -0.26 22.35 12.06
C ALA A 23 0.86 21.36 12.43
N GLY A 24 0.66 20.58 13.51
CA GLY A 24 1.55 19.48 13.90
C GLY A 24 1.64 18.38 12.84
N LEU A 25 0.53 18.02 12.19
CA LEU A 25 0.52 17.05 11.08
C LEU A 25 1.28 17.55 9.86
N GLY A 26 1.24 18.85 9.55
CA GLY A 26 2.04 19.43 8.47
C GLY A 26 3.55 19.26 8.69
N ARG A 27 4.04 19.54 9.92
CA ARG A 27 5.44 19.30 10.31
C ARG A 27 5.78 17.81 10.29
N PHE A 28 4.86 16.96 10.75
CA PHE A 28 5.05 15.53 10.75
C PHE A 28 5.19 14.98 9.32
N ASN A 29 4.38 15.43 8.37
CA ASN A 29 4.55 15.09 6.96
C ASN A 29 5.91 15.54 6.42
N ALA A 30 6.41 16.73 6.75
CA ALA A 30 7.73 17.17 6.32
C ALA A 30 8.86 16.28 6.86
N ILE A 31 8.76 15.84 8.11
CA ILE A 31 9.71 14.88 8.70
C ILE A 31 9.63 13.53 7.98
N MET A 32 8.42 13.03 7.70
CA MET A 32 8.23 11.76 7.00
C MET A 32 8.78 11.81 5.56
N ALA A 33 8.61 12.93 4.86
CA ALA A 33 9.23 13.14 3.55
C ALA A 33 10.75 12.97 3.60
N LEU A 34 11.39 13.60 4.59
CA LEU A 34 12.84 13.49 4.78
C LEU A 34 13.25 12.05 5.14
N VAL A 35 12.55 11.39 6.07
CA VAL A 35 12.88 10.03 6.50
C VAL A 35 12.78 9.05 5.34
N HIS A 36 11.72 9.13 4.53
CA HIS A 36 11.59 8.27 3.35
C HIS A 36 12.65 8.56 2.30
N LEU A 37 13.01 9.84 2.09
CA LEU A 37 14.06 10.24 1.15
C LEU A 37 15.43 9.68 1.58
N VAL A 38 15.77 9.85 2.85
CA VAL A 38 17.06 9.34 3.39
C VAL A 38 17.14 7.82 3.24
N GLN A 39 16.07 7.09 3.54
CA GLN A 39 16.03 5.64 3.34
C GLN A 39 16.16 5.26 1.85
N ALA A 40 15.47 5.96 0.95
CA ALA A 40 15.54 5.71 -0.49
C ALA A 40 16.97 5.92 -1.02
N VAL A 41 17.60 7.02 -0.63
CA VAL A 41 18.99 7.32 -1.03
C VAL A 41 19.97 6.30 -0.42
N ALA A 42 19.83 5.98 0.86
CA ALA A 42 20.69 4.98 1.51
C ALA A 42 20.59 3.62 0.81
N LEU A 43 19.39 3.15 0.52
CA LEU A 43 19.17 1.88 -0.19
C LEU A 43 19.72 1.92 -1.61
N LEU A 44 19.53 3.02 -2.34
CA LEU A 44 20.07 3.15 -3.69
C LEU A 44 21.61 3.06 -3.72
N LEU A 45 22.27 3.69 -2.73
CA LEU A 45 23.74 3.72 -2.65
C LEU A 45 24.35 2.42 -2.10
N LEU A 46 23.63 1.71 -1.22
CA LEU A 46 24.14 0.53 -0.53
C LEU A 46 23.75 -0.79 -1.20
N SER A 47 22.77 -0.79 -2.11
CA SER A 47 22.27 -2.02 -2.74
C SER A 47 23.18 -2.50 -3.85
N ARG A 48 23.39 -3.83 -3.90
CA ARG A 48 23.96 -4.50 -5.08
C ARG A 48 22.95 -4.59 -6.22
N ASP A 49 23.43 -4.78 -7.43
CA ASP A 49 22.58 -5.06 -8.58
C ASP A 49 22.02 -6.50 -8.50
N PHE A 50 20.78 -6.61 -8.07
CA PHE A 50 20.03 -7.85 -8.02
C PHE A 50 18.77 -7.68 -8.85
N ARG A 51 18.67 -8.45 -9.93
CA ARG A 51 17.59 -8.32 -10.93
C ARG A 51 16.67 -9.52 -10.90
N LEU A 52 15.40 -9.27 -11.13
CA LEU A 52 14.37 -10.28 -11.26
C LEU A 52 13.73 -10.17 -12.65
N PRO A 53 13.44 -11.30 -13.31
CA PRO A 53 12.85 -11.29 -14.64
C PRO A 53 11.38 -10.85 -14.58
N VAL A 54 10.93 -10.17 -15.62
CA VAL A 54 9.50 -10.01 -15.94
C VAL A 54 9.23 -10.85 -17.17
N THR A 55 8.25 -11.74 -17.07
CA THR A 55 7.97 -12.73 -18.10
C THR A 55 6.59 -12.54 -18.72
N LEU A 56 6.41 -13.05 -19.92
CA LEU A 56 5.13 -13.22 -20.58
C LEU A 56 4.91 -14.69 -20.91
N SER A 57 3.75 -15.19 -20.54
CA SER A 57 3.28 -16.52 -20.90
C SER A 57 2.35 -16.41 -22.11
N TYR A 58 2.60 -17.19 -23.17
CA TYR A 58 1.81 -17.18 -24.39
C TYR A 58 1.76 -18.58 -25.03
N LEU A 59 0.82 -18.76 -25.95
CA LEU A 59 0.71 -19.99 -26.73
C LEU A 59 1.40 -19.82 -28.08
N LYS A 60 2.30 -20.76 -28.40
CA LYS A 60 2.96 -20.86 -29.72
C LYS A 60 2.39 -22.05 -30.47
N PHE A 61 1.98 -21.84 -31.72
CA PHE A 61 1.59 -22.93 -32.61
C PHE A 61 2.82 -23.70 -33.08
N ASP A 62 2.78 -25.02 -32.92
CA ASP A 62 3.77 -25.95 -33.42
C ASP A 62 3.23 -26.67 -34.69
N PRO A 63 3.72 -26.35 -35.88
CA PRO A 63 3.23 -26.94 -37.11
C PRO A 63 3.51 -28.47 -37.23
N ALA A 64 4.54 -28.96 -36.54
CA ALA A 64 4.91 -30.38 -36.61
C ALA A 64 3.93 -31.27 -35.86
N THR A 65 3.36 -30.76 -34.77
CA THR A 65 2.39 -31.48 -33.91
C THR A 65 0.96 -30.93 -34.05
N THR A 66 0.74 -29.91 -34.89
CA THR A 66 -0.54 -29.21 -35.08
C THR A 66 -1.19 -28.83 -33.76
N SER A 67 -0.40 -28.46 -32.77
CA SER A 67 -0.85 -28.16 -31.41
C SER A 67 -0.33 -26.80 -30.91
N LEU A 68 -1.01 -26.25 -29.92
CA LEU A 68 -0.55 -25.06 -29.19
C LEU A 68 0.28 -25.50 -27.99
N ARG A 69 1.47 -24.93 -27.85
CA ARG A 69 2.37 -25.18 -26.74
C ARG A 69 2.51 -23.92 -25.88
N PRO A 70 2.40 -24.03 -24.54
CA PRO A 70 2.69 -22.91 -23.64
C PRO A 70 4.18 -22.56 -23.72
N MET A 71 4.45 -21.27 -23.85
CA MET A 71 5.80 -20.69 -23.89
C MET A 71 5.89 -19.56 -22.86
N VAL A 72 7.08 -19.38 -22.32
CA VAL A 72 7.41 -18.27 -21.41
C VAL A 72 8.64 -17.55 -21.97
N THR A 73 8.59 -16.24 -22.02
CA THR A 73 9.74 -15.41 -22.44
C THR A 73 9.98 -14.29 -21.44
N THR A 74 11.24 -13.99 -21.17
CA THR A 74 11.63 -12.81 -20.39
C THR A 74 11.57 -11.58 -21.28
N VAL A 75 10.79 -10.59 -20.88
CA VAL A 75 10.61 -9.33 -21.62
C VAL A 75 11.38 -8.17 -21.00
N ALA A 76 11.71 -8.27 -19.70
CA ALA A 76 12.51 -7.29 -19.01
C ALA A 76 13.21 -7.93 -17.80
N GLU A 77 14.26 -7.27 -17.32
CA GLU A 77 14.87 -7.55 -16.02
C GLU A 77 14.81 -6.29 -15.17
N VAL A 78 14.18 -6.39 -14.00
CA VAL A 78 13.96 -5.25 -13.11
C VAL A 78 14.88 -5.35 -11.90
N PRO A 79 15.75 -4.35 -11.67
CA PRO A 79 16.53 -4.30 -10.44
C PRO A 79 15.59 -4.16 -9.24
N LEU A 80 15.63 -5.10 -8.31
CA LEU A 80 14.74 -5.13 -7.15
C LEU A 80 14.89 -3.86 -6.28
N ALA A 81 16.11 -3.33 -6.18
CA ALA A 81 16.38 -2.07 -5.48
C ALA A 81 15.53 -0.91 -6.00
N TRP A 82 15.24 -0.85 -7.33
CA TRP A 82 14.44 0.22 -7.90
C TRP A 82 12.97 0.16 -7.48
N LEU A 83 12.40 -1.02 -7.28
CA LEU A 83 11.04 -1.16 -6.74
C LEU A 83 10.99 -0.67 -5.28
N VAL A 84 12.01 -1.02 -4.49
CA VAL A 84 12.11 -0.58 -3.08
C VAL A 84 12.30 0.95 -3.01
N VAL A 85 13.19 1.50 -3.80
CA VAL A 85 13.44 2.94 -3.88
C VAL A 85 12.20 3.67 -4.39
N ALA A 86 11.49 3.11 -5.38
CA ALA A 86 10.29 3.72 -5.95
C ALA A 86 9.18 3.93 -4.91
N PHE A 87 8.80 2.93 -4.12
CA PHE A 87 7.74 3.15 -3.13
C PHE A 87 8.15 4.09 -2.00
N LEU A 88 9.44 4.16 -1.65
CA LEU A 88 9.95 5.13 -0.67
C LEU A 88 9.94 6.55 -1.24
N LEU A 89 10.39 6.75 -2.49
CA LEU A 89 10.36 8.05 -3.16
C LEU A 89 8.93 8.55 -3.41
N LEU A 90 8.01 7.65 -3.80
CA LEU A 90 6.59 7.99 -3.94
C LEU A 90 6.03 8.53 -2.62
N SER A 91 6.34 7.88 -1.50
CA SER A 91 5.91 8.35 -0.18
C SER A 91 6.59 9.65 0.23
N SER A 92 7.90 9.79 -0.02
CA SER A 92 8.63 11.03 0.24
C SER A 92 8.00 12.19 -0.53
N LEU A 93 7.75 12.01 -1.84
CA LEU A 93 7.16 13.03 -2.70
C LEU A 93 5.73 13.39 -2.26
N ALA A 94 4.92 12.41 -1.90
CA ALA A 94 3.56 12.66 -1.41
C ALA A 94 3.56 13.44 -0.11
N HIS A 95 4.38 13.04 0.87
CA HIS A 95 4.53 13.74 2.14
C HIS A 95 5.07 15.17 1.94
N LEU A 96 6.04 15.37 1.05
CA LEU A 96 6.55 16.71 0.69
C LEU A 96 5.45 17.57 0.05
N THR A 97 4.70 17.00 -0.89
CA THR A 97 3.57 17.67 -1.55
C THR A 97 2.51 18.08 -0.54
N ILE A 98 2.16 17.20 0.40
CA ILE A 98 1.20 17.48 1.49
C ILE A 98 1.73 18.58 2.41
N ALA A 99 3.02 18.57 2.75
CA ALA A 99 3.62 19.57 3.63
C ALA A 99 3.75 20.95 2.99
N THR A 100 3.72 21.03 1.65
CA THR A 100 3.97 22.26 0.88
C THR A 100 2.74 22.68 0.05
N VAL A 101 2.75 22.35 -1.25
CA VAL A 101 1.80 22.89 -2.23
C VAL A 101 0.35 22.40 -2.03
N TYR A 102 0.17 21.19 -1.51
CA TYR A 102 -1.16 20.62 -1.27
C TYR A 102 -1.71 20.95 0.14
N ARG A 103 -0.91 21.56 1.00
CA ARG A 103 -1.23 21.83 2.41
C ARG A 103 -2.61 22.47 2.63
N PRO A 104 -3.02 23.54 1.91
CA PRO A 104 -4.32 24.15 2.14
C PRO A 104 -5.52 23.23 1.82
N ARG A 105 -5.36 22.33 0.85
CA ARG A 105 -6.37 21.32 0.52
C ARG A 105 -6.38 20.19 1.55
N TYR A 106 -5.21 19.72 1.95
CA TYR A 106 -5.05 18.71 2.98
C TYR A 106 -5.72 19.13 4.30
N GLU A 107 -5.45 20.33 4.79
CA GLU A 107 -6.05 20.86 6.02
C GLU A 107 -7.59 20.94 5.92
N ARG A 108 -8.13 21.39 4.80
CA ARG A 108 -9.57 21.43 4.55
C ARG A 108 -10.20 20.03 4.50
N ASP A 109 -9.53 19.08 3.87
CA ASP A 109 -9.99 17.70 3.78
C ASP A 109 -9.99 17.04 5.17
N LEU A 110 -8.95 17.26 5.98
CA LEU A 110 -8.87 16.75 7.35
C LEU A 110 -10.02 17.25 8.25
N LEU A 111 -10.38 18.53 8.13
CA LEU A 111 -11.51 19.11 8.86
C LEU A 111 -12.84 18.44 8.50
N ARG A 112 -12.94 17.85 7.32
CA ARG A 112 -14.10 17.07 6.87
C ARG A 112 -14.00 15.57 7.20
N GLY A 113 -12.90 15.12 7.79
CA GLY A 113 -12.65 13.70 8.03
C GLY A 113 -12.36 12.92 6.74
N LEU A 114 -11.56 13.50 5.86
CA LEU A 114 -11.21 12.96 4.54
C LEU A 114 -9.74 13.22 4.26
N ASN A 115 -9.04 12.27 3.62
CA ASN A 115 -7.69 12.48 3.11
C ASN A 115 -7.47 11.82 1.74
N ARG A 116 -7.74 12.57 0.66
CA ARG A 116 -7.56 12.10 -0.71
C ARG A 116 -6.10 11.77 -1.04
N ALA A 117 -5.17 12.63 -0.59
CA ALA A 117 -3.76 12.48 -0.90
C ALA A 117 -3.19 11.16 -0.40
N ARG A 118 -3.56 10.74 0.84
CA ARG A 118 -3.16 9.46 1.42
C ARG A 118 -3.60 8.29 0.56
N TRP A 119 -4.86 8.24 0.19
CA TRP A 119 -5.41 7.11 -0.57
C TRP A 119 -4.83 7.00 -1.97
N ILE A 120 -4.58 8.13 -2.64
CA ILE A 120 -3.95 8.16 -3.97
C ILE A 120 -2.48 7.69 -3.84
N GLU A 121 -1.76 8.17 -2.84
CA GLU A 121 -0.39 7.73 -2.58
C GLU A 121 -0.34 6.22 -2.31
N TYR A 122 -1.22 5.71 -1.42
CA TYR A 122 -1.27 4.28 -1.11
C TYR A 122 -1.67 3.42 -2.31
N ALA A 123 -2.59 3.91 -3.16
CA ALA A 123 -2.99 3.20 -4.37
C ALA A 123 -1.80 2.92 -5.30
N VAL A 124 -0.79 3.77 -5.31
CA VAL A 124 0.42 3.55 -6.12
C VAL A 124 1.52 2.87 -5.31
N SER A 125 1.89 3.43 -4.15
CA SER A 125 3.06 2.96 -3.40
C SER A 125 2.87 1.54 -2.83
N ALA A 126 1.68 1.21 -2.26
CA ALA A 126 1.41 -0.12 -1.76
C ALA A 126 1.28 -1.16 -2.89
N SER A 127 0.85 -0.72 -4.08
CA SER A 127 0.83 -1.58 -5.28
C SER A 127 2.24 -1.91 -5.78
N VAL A 128 3.18 -0.96 -5.71
CA VAL A 128 4.60 -1.26 -5.99
C VAL A 128 5.17 -2.22 -4.93
N MET A 129 4.78 -2.06 -3.65
CA MET A 129 5.22 -2.96 -2.57
C MET A 129 4.77 -4.41 -2.83
N ILE A 130 3.50 -4.64 -3.18
CA ILE A 130 3.01 -6.00 -3.44
C ILE A 130 3.67 -6.62 -4.68
N VAL A 131 3.97 -5.84 -5.71
CA VAL A 131 4.75 -6.31 -6.88
C VAL A 131 6.15 -6.76 -6.45
N ALA A 132 6.85 -5.98 -5.64
CA ALA A 132 8.17 -6.38 -5.12
C ALA A 132 8.10 -7.68 -4.29
N ILE A 133 7.08 -7.84 -3.44
CA ILE A 133 6.85 -9.06 -2.65
C ILE A 133 6.52 -10.24 -3.57
N ALA A 134 5.65 -10.04 -4.56
CA ALA A 134 5.28 -11.07 -5.53
C ALA A 134 6.49 -11.59 -6.31
N MET A 135 7.34 -10.69 -6.77
CA MET A 135 8.58 -11.06 -7.47
C MET A 135 9.55 -11.83 -6.57
N LEU A 136 9.64 -11.51 -5.29
CA LEU A 136 10.48 -12.24 -4.32
C LEU A 136 10.00 -13.67 -4.06
N VAL A 137 8.73 -13.97 -4.30
CA VAL A 137 8.18 -15.33 -4.17
C VAL A 137 8.04 -16.06 -5.50
N GLY A 138 8.64 -15.52 -6.58
CA GLY A 138 8.70 -16.17 -7.89
C GLY A 138 7.54 -15.87 -8.83
N ILE A 139 6.71 -14.87 -8.55
CA ILE A 139 5.67 -14.41 -9.48
C ILE A 139 6.27 -13.39 -10.42
N TYR A 140 6.54 -13.80 -11.67
CA TYR A 140 7.23 -12.96 -12.66
C TYR A 140 6.36 -12.62 -13.87
N ASP A 141 5.22 -13.31 -14.08
CA ASP A 141 4.35 -13.04 -15.23
C ASP A 141 3.76 -11.63 -15.15
N LEU A 142 3.96 -10.86 -16.21
CA LEU A 142 3.54 -9.46 -16.29
C LEU A 142 2.03 -9.30 -16.06
N GLY A 143 1.21 -10.22 -16.60
CA GLY A 143 -0.24 -10.20 -16.39
C GLY A 143 -0.61 -10.38 -14.92
N ALA A 144 0.04 -11.33 -14.24
CA ALA A 144 -0.15 -11.55 -12.81
C ALA A 144 0.29 -10.33 -11.98
N LEU A 145 1.47 -9.76 -12.29
CA LEU A 145 1.97 -8.55 -11.61
C LEU A 145 1.04 -7.35 -11.78
N LEU A 146 0.50 -7.14 -12.99
CA LEU A 146 -0.48 -6.08 -13.25
C LEU A 146 -1.79 -6.31 -12.50
N MET A 147 -2.29 -7.55 -12.43
CA MET A 147 -3.49 -7.87 -11.65
C MET A 147 -3.29 -7.63 -10.15
N LEU A 148 -2.15 -8.05 -9.59
CA LEU A 148 -1.83 -7.80 -8.18
C LEU A 148 -1.71 -6.31 -7.86
N PHE A 149 -1.00 -5.55 -8.71
CA PHE A 149 -0.92 -4.09 -8.63
C PHE A 149 -2.31 -3.47 -8.62
N SER A 150 -3.16 -3.84 -9.58
CA SER A 150 -4.50 -3.28 -9.76
C SER A 150 -5.41 -3.58 -8.58
N LEU A 151 -5.38 -4.79 -8.04
CA LEU A 151 -6.18 -5.17 -6.87
C LEU A 151 -5.83 -4.34 -5.63
N VAL A 152 -4.54 -4.12 -5.37
CA VAL A 152 -4.10 -3.27 -4.24
C VAL A 152 -4.42 -1.80 -4.50
N ALA A 153 -4.30 -1.32 -5.75
CA ALA A 153 -4.71 0.03 -6.10
C ALA A 153 -6.22 0.24 -5.89
N VAL A 154 -7.05 -0.67 -6.39
CA VAL A 154 -8.52 -0.64 -6.22
C VAL A 154 -8.91 -0.70 -4.75
N MET A 155 -8.27 -1.57 -3.94
CA MET A 155 -8.49 -1.62 -2.49
C MET A 155 -8.28 -0.25 -1.84
N ASN A 156 -7.18 0.45 -2.15
CA ASN A 156 -6.90 1.76 -1.60
C ASN A 156 -7.88 2.84 -2.11
N LEU A 157 -8.28 2.78 -3.38
CA LEU A 157 -9.31 3.67 -3.94
C LEU A 157 -10.69 3.42 -3.32
N LEU A 158 -11.00 2.18 -2.94
CA LEU A 158 -12.21 1.86 -2.17
C LEU A 158 -12.13 2.43 -0.74
N GLY A 159 -10.93 2.54 -0.16
CA GLY A 159 -10.69 3.30 1.06
C GLY A 159 -11.00 4.79 0.91
N LEU A 160 -10.61 5.40 -0.22
CA LEU A 160 -11.02 6.76 -0.57
C LEU A 160 -12.54 6.87 -0.73
N LEU A 161 -13.14 5.94 -1.47
CA LEU A 161 -14.59 5.91 -1.68
C LEU A 161 -15.34 5.79 -0.36
N MET A 162 -14.84 4.96 0.58
CA MET A 162 -15.39 4.85 1.95
C MET A 162 -15.44 6.21 2.64
N GLU A 163 -14.36 7.00 2.57
CA GLU A 163 -14.32 8.33 3.19
C GLU A 163 -15.22 9.33 2.46
N VAL A 164 -15.22 9.35 1.13
CA VAL A 164 -16.03 10.28 0.34
C VAL A 164 -17.53 9.97 0.45
N HIS A 165 -17.91 8.72 0.28
CA HIS A 165 -19.31 8.29 0.32
C HIS A 165 -19.95 8.57 1.68
N ASN A 166 -19.23 8.24 2.76
CA ASN A 166 -19.71 8.44 4.11
C ASN A 166 -19.77 9.92 4.56
N GLN A 167 -19.38 10.88 3.70
CA GLN A 167 -19.68 12.30 3.96
C GLN A 167 -21.18 12.61 3.84
N THR A 168 -21.91 11.85 3.04
CA THR A 168 -23.31 12.11 2.69
C THR A 168 -24.29 11.13 3.34
N THR A 169 -23.80 10.06 3.98
CA THR A 169 -24.63 9.04 4.62
C THR A 169 -24.97 9.41 6.06
N ARG A 170 -26.19 9.05 6.50
CA ARG A 170 -26.61 9.22 7.91
C ARG A 170 -25.97 8.19 8.85
N GLN A 171 -25.77 6.98 8.34
CA GLN A 171 -25.10 5.88 9.02
C GLN A 171 -23.90 5.47 8.19
N THR A 172 -22.89 4.86 8.83
CA THR A 172 -21.70 4.37 8.10
C THR A 172 -22.11 3.26 7.15
N ASP A 173 -21.88 3.48 5.87
CA ASP A 173 -21.96 2.45 4.83
C ASP A 173 -20.62 1.73 4.75
N TRP A 174 -20.63 0.42 4.97
CA TRP A 174 -19.46 -0.44 5.02
C TRP A 174 -19.17 -1.16 3.70
N LEU A 175 -19.98 -0.96 2.66
CA LEU A 175 -19.85 -1.71 1.41
C LEU A 175 -18.46 -1.56 0.79
N SER A 176 -17.98 -0.32 0.67
CA SER A 176 -16.63 -0.05 0.12
C SER A 176 -15.52 -0.69 0.97
N PHE A 177 -15.67 -0.74 2.30
CA PHE A 177 -14.72 -1.40 3.20
C PHE A 177 -14.64 -2.90 2.93
N TRP A 178 -15.78 -3.58 2.82
CA TRP A 178 -15.80 -5.03 2.62
C TRP A 178 -15.31 -5.43 1.23
N ILE A 179 -15.72 -4.71 0.17
CA ILE A 179 -15.22 -4.95 -1.18
C ILE A 179 -13.72 -4.66 -1.27
N GLY A 180 -13.25 -3.57 -0.63
CA GLY A 180 -11.83 -3.24 -0.55
C GLY A 180 -11.03 -4.30 0.20
N SER A 181 -11.55 -4.81 1.32
CA SER A 181 -10.91 -5.90 2.08
C SER A 181 -10.80 -7.19 1.26
N LEU A 182 -11.86 -7.53 0.50
CA LEU A 182 -11.81 -8.67 -0.43
C LEU A 182 -10.76 -8.48 -1.52
N ALA A 183 -10.72 -7.31 -2.17
CA ALA A 183 -9.69 -7.01 -3.17
C ALA A 183 -8.28 -7.05 -2.59
N GLY A 184 -8.11 -6.61 -1.34
CA GLY A 184 -6.82 -6.58 -0.65
C GLY A 184 -6.30 -7.93 -0.18
N ILE A 185 -7.17 -8.87 0.19
CA ILE A 185 -6.72 -10.19 0.67
C ILE A 185 -6.25 -11.10 -0.46
N VAL A 186 -6.80 -10.96 -1.67
CA VAL A 186 -6.46 -11.82 -2.81
C VAL A 186 -4.97 -11.83 -3.14
N PRO A 187 -4.26 -10.70 -3.25
CA PRO A 187 -2.81 -10.68 -3.44
C PRO A 187 -2.04 -11.51 -2.40
N TRP A 188 -2.45 -11.44 -1.14
CA TRP A 188 -1.80 -12.20 -0.07
C TRP A 188 -2.04 -13.71 -0.17
N ILE A 189 -3.23 -14.12 -0.62
CA ILE A 189 -3.53 -15.53 -0.91
C ILE A 189 -2.65 -16.01 -2.07
N VAL A 190 -2.49 -15.23 -3.13
CA VAL A 190 -1.64 -15.56 -4.28
C VAL A 190 -0.18 -15.70 -3.87
N VAL A 191 0.34 -14.76 -3.06
CA VAL A 191 1.70 -14.84 -2.50
C VAL A 191 1.87 -16.09 -1.61
N ALA A 192 0.86 -16.41 -0.77
CA ALA A 192 0.89 -17.63 0.07
C ALA A 192 0.92 -18.91 -0.77
N ILE A 193 0.13 -18.97 -1.84
CA ILE A 193 0.12 -20.11 -2.77
C ILE A 193 1.49 -20.27 -3.43
N SER A 194 2.12 -19.17 -3.86
CA SER A 194 3.46 -19.21 -4.44
C SER A 194 4.53 -19.67 -3.45
N LEU A 195 4.47 -19.19 -2.20
CA LEU A 195 5.35 -19.67 -1.11
C LEU A 195 5.16 -21.16 -0.85
N TRP A 196 3.92 -21.60 -0.77
CA TRP A 196 3.58 -23.03 -0.58
C TRP A 196 4.10 -23.87 -1.75
N ALA A 197 3.86 -23.43 -2.99
CA ALA A 197 4.32 -24.13 -4.19
C ALA A 197 5.85 -24.25 -4.23
N SER A 198 6.56 -23.16 -3.94
CA SER A 198 8.03 -23.15 -3.87
C SER A 198 8.58 -24.07 -2.77
N SER A 199 7.88 -24.17 -1.64
CA SER A 199 8.25 -25.08 -0.55
C SER A 199 7.94 -26.54 -0.87
N SER A 200 6.86 -26.82 -1.62
CA SER A 200 6.37 -28.19 -1.87
C SER A 200 6.98 -28.82 -3.14
N TYR A 201 7.24 -28.02 -4.15
CA TYR A 201 7.69 -28.50 -5.48
C TYR A 201 9.12 -28.03 -5.83
N GLY A 202 9.63 -26.99 -5.17
CA GLY A 202 11.04 -26.64 -5.17
C GLY A 202 11.76 -27.38 -4.06
N ASP A 203 13.06 -27.52 -4.08
CA ASP A 203 13.85 -28.30 -3.09
C ASP A 203 13.78 -27.78 -1.64
N GLY A 204 12.70 -27.12 -1.26
CA GLY A 204 12.37 -26.67 0.10
C GLY A 204 13.22 -25.51 0.63
N GLN A 205 14.02 -24.87 -0.19
CA GLN A 205 15.05 -23.89 0.22
C GLN A 205 14.63 -22.44 -0.02
N ILE A 206 13.45 -22.03 0.50
CA ILE A 206 13.12 -20.62 0.51
C ILE A 206 13.87 -19.93 1.65
N PRO A 207 14.63 -18.84 1.39
CA PRO A 207 15.30 -18.10 2.45
C PRO A 207 14.33 -17.61 3.53
N ALA A 208 14.66 -17.78 4.79
CA ALA A 208 13.80 -17.45 5.93
C ALA A 208 13.28 -15.99 5.92
N PHE A 209 14.07 -15.04 5.37
CA PHE A 209 13.67 -13.65 5.30
C PHE A 209 12.42 -13.44 4.44
N VAL A 210 12.16 -14.28 3.43
CA VAL A 210 10.96 -14.18 2.57
C VAL A 210 9.70 -14.48 3.38
N TYR A 211 9.75 -15.50 4.26
CA TYR A 211 8.65 -15.78 5.18
C TYR A 211 8.42 -14.62 6.18
N TRP A 212 9.50 -14.03 6.69
CA TRP A 212 9.40 -12.87 7.57
C TRP A 212 8.80 -11.65 6.88
N ILE A 213 9.15 -11.40 5.61
CA ILE A 213 8.51 -10.35 4.80
C ILE A 213 7.01 -10.65 4.71
N TYR A 214 6.63 -11.87 4.29
CA TYR A 214 5.23 -12.23 4.15
C TYR A 214 4.43 -11.97 5.44
N VAL A 215 4.88 -12.53 6.57
CA VAL A 215 4.16 -12.43 7.84
C VAL A 215 4.11 -10.98 8.35
N SER A 216 5.26 -10.30 8.41
CA SER A 216 5.34 -8.96 8.99
C SER A 216 4.57 -7.93 8.16
N ILE A 217 4.70 -7.98 6.83
CA ILE A 217 4.05 -6.99 5.98
C ILE A 217 2.54 -7.29 5.86
N PHE A 218 2.11 -8.56 5.89
CA PHE A 218 0.70 -8.91 6.00
C PHE A 218 0.05 -8.36 7.28
N ILE A 219 0.76 -8.46 8.43
CA ILE A 219 0.30 -7.88 9.69
C ILE A 219 0.17 -6.35 9.55
N PHE A 220 1.23 -5.67 9.07
CA PHE A 220 1.17 -4.21 8.88
C PHE A 220 0.06 -3.81 7.92
N PHE A 221 -0.10 -4.51 6.80
CA PHE A 221 -1.18 -4.28 5.85
C PHE A 221 -2.56 -4.40 6.52
N SER A 222 -2.77 -5.44 7.32
CA SER A 222 -4.03 -5.64 8.06
C SER A 222 -4.29 -4.53 9.07
N CYS A 223 -3.24 -3.94 9.68
CA CYS A 223 -3.38 -2.81 10.60
C CYS A 223 -4.03 -1.57 9.95
N PHE A 224 -3.89 -1.36 8.62
CA PHE A 224 -4.56 -0.25 7.94
C PHE A 224 -6.08 -0.43 7.92
N ALA A 225 -6.56 -1.65 7.65
CA ALA A 225 -7.99 -1.97 7.70
C ALA A 225 -8.54 -1.86 9.14
N VAL A 226 -7.78 -2.37 10.12
CA VAL A 226 -8.13 -2.25 11.54
C VAL A 226 -8.19 -0.77 11.96
N ASN A 227 -7.21 0.06 11.55
CA ASN A 227 -7.21 1.50 11.84
C ASN A 227 -8.45 2.20 11.26
N MET A 228 -8.84 1.87 10.02
CA MET A 228 -10.07 2.38 9.42
C MET A 228 -11.31 1.92 10.20
N TRP A 229 -11.39 0.65 10.53
CA TRP A 229 -12.51 0.09 11.28
C TRP A 229 -12.67 0.77 12.66
N LEU A 230 -11.58 0.92 13.43
CA LEU A 230 -11.56 1.62 14.72
C LEU A 230 -12.01 3.07 14.57
N GLN A 231 -11.56 3.77 13.52
CA GLN A 231 -11.89 5.16 13.25
C GLN A 231 -13.38 5.35 12.92
N TYR A 232 -13.96 4.46 12.12
CA TYR A 232 -15.39 4.51 11.80
C TYR A 232 -16.29 4.06 12.96
N ARG A 233 -15.82 3.13 13.79
CA ARG A 233 -16.48 2.73 15.04
C ARG A 233 -16.26 3.72 16.18
N ARG A 234 -15.36 4.70 16.04
CA ARG A 234 -15.01 5.72 17.04
C ARG A 234 -14.57 5.12 18.38
N ILE A 235 -13.76 4.06 18.35
CA ILE A 235 -13.31 3.34 19.54
C ILE A 235 -12.14 4.07 20.18
N GLY A 236 -12.26 4.45 21.46
CA GLY A 236 -11.20 5.08 22.23
C GLY A 236 -10.62 6.33 21.55
N PRO A 237 -9.28 6.45 21.39
CA PRO A 237 -8.65 7.60 20.75
C PRO A 237 -9.07 7.81 19.28
N TRP A 238 -9.50 6.75 18.59
CA TRP A 238 -9.98 6.82 17.21
C TRP A 238 -11.33 7.53 17.04
N ALA A 239 -11.98 7.95 18.15
CA ALA A 239 -13.08 8.90 18.08
C ALA A 239 -12.66 10.22 17.41
N SER A 240 -11.37 10.58 17.54
CA SER A 240 -10.75 11.67 16.78
C SER A 240 -10.24 11.19 15.42
N TYR A 241 -10.72 11.80 14.32
CA TYR A 241 -10.22 11.52 12.98
C TYR A 241 -8.70 11.77 12.87
N LEU A 242 -8.21 12.84 13.51
CA LEU A 242 -6.79 13.22 13.47
C LEU A 242 -5.88 12.21 14.17
N TYR A 243 -6.39 11.47 15.15
CA TYR A 243 -5.64 10.36 15.75
C TYR A 243 -5.45 9.20 14.75
N GLY A 244 -6.52 8.79 14.09
CA GLY A 244 -6.45 7.77 13.02
C GLY A 244 -5.55 8.21 11.87
N GLU A 245 -5.56 9.51 11.52
CA GLU A 245 -4.65 10.07 10.51
C GLU A 245 -3.18 9.92 10.90
N ARG A 246 -2.82 10.24 12.15
CA ARG A 246 -1.46 9.99 12.65
C ARG A 246 -1.08 8.52 12.62
N ALA A 247 -2.02 7.66 13.01
CA ALA A 247 -1.79 6.21 12.95
C ALA A 247 -1.51 5.74 11.53
N TYR A 248 -2.23 6.23 10.51
CA TYR A 248 -1.94 5.92 9.10
C TYR A 248 -0.55 6.36 8.69
N ILE A 249 -0.10 7.56 9.08
CA ILE A 249 1.25 8.06 8.74
C ILE A 249 2.33 7.16 9.38
N VAL A 250 2.17 6.80 10.66
CA VAL A 250 3.10 5.93 11.37
C VAL A 250 3.10 4.52 10.77
N LEU A 251 1.93 3.93 10.52
CA LEU A 251 1.81 2.62 9.89
C LEU A 251 2.48 2.59 8.51
N SER A 252 2.28 3.64 7.71
CA SER A 252 2.91 3.76 6.39
C SER A 252 4.44 3.78 6.50
N LEU A 253 4.99 4.59 7.40
CA LEU A 253 6.43 4.63 7.64
C LEU A 253 6.96 3.25 8.07
N VAL A 254 6.34 2.66 9.10
CA VAL A 254 6.81 1.38 9.67
C VAL A 254 6.74 0.26 8.64
N ALA A 255 5.62 0.12 7.93
CA ALA A 255 5.45 -0.94 6.92
C ALA A 255 6.45 -0.81 5.76
N LYS A 256 6.62 0.41 5.23
CA LYS A 256 7.56 0.65 4.13
C LYS A 256 9.01 0.49 4.55
N SER A 257 9.37 1.00 5.72
CA SER A 257 10.72 0.79 6.28
C SER A 257 10.99 -0.68 6.56
N ALA A 258 10.06 -1.40 7.17
CA ALA A 258 10.20 -2.83 7.44
C ALA A 258 10.43 -3.62 6.15
N LEU A 259 9.58 -3.43 5.12
CA LEU A 259 9.78 -4.09 3.84
C LEU A 259 11.13 -3.74 3.21
N ALA A 260 11.45 -2.45 3.15
CA ALA A 260 12.66 -1.96 2.50
C ALA A 260 13.94 -2.56 3.13
N TRP A 261 14.04 -2.53 4.45
CA TRP A 261 15.21 -3.05 5.15
C TRP A 261 15.26 -4.57 5.24
N GLN A 262 14.12 -5.27 5.25
CA GLN A 262 14.09 -6.74 5.14
C GLN A 262 14.56 -7.19 3.75
N VAL A 263 14.13 -6.53 2.67
CA VAL A 263 14.59 -6.80 1.31
C VAL A 263 16.08 -6.51 1.18
N PHE A 264 16.55 -5.39 1.74
CA PHE A 264 17.96 -5.04 1.74
C PHE A 264 18.79 -6.11 2.45
N ALA A 265 18.44 -6.45 3.68
CA ALA A 265 19.17 -7.42 4.49
C ALA A 265 19.17 -8.83 3.88
N GLY A 266 18.07 -9.22 3.22
CA GLY A 266 17.91 -10.56 2.62
C GLY A 266 18.54 -10.70 1.25
N THR A 267 18.54 -9.63 0.44
CA THR A 267 18.83 -9.74 -1.01
C THR A 267 19.81 -8.69 -1.51
N LEU A 268 19.71 -7.45 -1.05
CA LEU A 268 20.37 -6.31 -1.69
C LEU A 268 21.70 -5.91 -1.04
N ARG A 269 21.99 -6.37 0.17
CA ARG A 269 23.26 -6.06 0.81
C ARG A 269 24.43 -6.64 -0.01
N PRO A 270 25.56 -5.91 -0.15
CA PRO A 270 26.79 -6.48 -0.68
C PRO A 270 27.24 -7.68 0.17
N VAL A 271 27.76 -8.72 -0.49
CA VAL A 271 28.31 -9.92 0.16
C VAL A 271 29.80 -9.73 0.39
#